data_b9d48344b2e1e2869221f3ca0a7f0ec0
#
_entry.id   b9d48344b2e1e2869221f3ca0a7f0ec0
#
_cell.length_a   1.000
_cell.length_b   1.000
_cell.length_c   1.000
_cell.angle_alpha   90.00
_cell.angle_beta   90.00
_cell.angle_gamma   90.00
#
_symmetry.space_group_name_H-M   'P 1'
#
loop_
_entity.id
_entity.type
_entity.pdbx_description
1 polymer ?
#
loop_
_entity_poly.entity_id
_entity_poly.type
_entity_poly.pdbx_seq_one_letter_code
_entity_poly.pdbx_strand_id
1 'polypeptide(L)'
;MKRQCTVLSLLLVLASAGCGIQETLIVELEDLVVAEVHVQIGGAFLGGNRVMAFLHRTLGYSVPGARVVITRGGTASVELQEADEDACRQERPKNRTRGTCYLASQQAADEFQPGEQLELTIELTQGRTLRSATTIPGEFTLTGIEDGSRCLLPPDTALTVQWSRSNGTWAYVSETLIVGLESSLSGTVASTNEADSLWLLGLSLSASDTTIVFPREFGIFQRFDLDAEIAAQLQKGLTPGSQASVTVTAANRNYANWARGGNFNPSGRVSIPSVTGDGTGVFGATVTRTFEMVVDPDSSGAAYELPACPTS
;
A
#
# COMPACT_ATOMS: atom_id res chain seq x y z
N MET A 1 -11.37 8.99 -71.47
CA MET A 1 -11.84 9.31 -70.10
C MET A 1 -12.67 8.23 -69.39
N LYS A 2 -13.45 7.38 -70.07
CA LYS A 2 -14.27 6.34 -69.40
C LYS A 2 -13.51 5.14 -68.79
N ARG A 3 -12.32 4.79 -69.32
CA ARG A 3 -11.52 3.66 -68.80
C ARG A 3 -10.72 3.98 -67.49
N GLN A 4 -10.39 5.23 -67.23
CA GLN A 4 -9.68 5.62 -65.99
C GLN A 4 -10.61 5.67 -64.76
N CYS A 5 -11.88 5.97 -64.93
CA CYS A 5 -12.84 5.94 -63.80
C CYS A 5 -13.12 4.55 -63.27
N THR A 6 -13.10 3.52 -64.18
CA THR A 6 -13.41 2.12 -63.78
C THR A 6 -12.29 1.50 -62.93
N VAL A 7 -11.04 1.84 -63.23
CA VAL A 7 -9.87 1.34 -62.48
C VAL A 7 -9.80 1.98 -61.07
N LEU A 8 -10.15 3.27 -60.97
CA LEU A 8 -10.14 3.97 -59.71
C LEU A 8 -11.23 3.47 -58.75
N SER A 9 -12.45 3.13 -59.31
CA SER A 9 -13.53 2.54 -58.50
C SER A 9 -13.20 1.10 -58.02
N LEU A 10 -12.45 0.31 -58.79
CA LEU A 10 -12.05 -1.03 -58.38
C LEU A 10 -10.98 -1.04 -57.27
N LEU A 11 -10.08 -0.02 -57.29
CA LEU A 11 -9.07 0.16 -56.23
C LEU A 11 -9.68 0.63 -54.93
N LEU A 12 -10.76 1.42 -54.97
CA LEU A 12 -11.44 1.91 -53.73
C LEU A 12 -12.21 0.78 -53.02
N VAL A 13 -12.76 -0.19 -53.75
CA VAL A 13 -13.48 -1.33 -53.19
C VAL A 13 -12.57 -2.35 -52.55
N LEU A 14 -11.34 -2.49 -53.06
CA LEU A 14 -10.32 -3.39 -52.46
C LEU A 14 -9.71 -2.83 -51.17
N ALA A 15 -9.75 -1.52 -50.95
CA ALA A 15 -9.24 -0.90 -49.73
C ALA A 15 -10.21 -1.03 -48.54
N SER A 16 -11.48 -1.35 -48.75
CA SER A 16 -12.49 -1.51 -47.70
C SER A 16 -12.64 -2.94 -47.15
N ALA A 17 -11.92 -3.93 -47.72
CA ALA A 17 -11.97 -5.32 -47.28
C ALA A 17 -10.93 -5.70 -46.23
N GLY A 18 -10.37 -4.69 -45.50
CA GLY A 18 -9.59 -4.91 -44.31
C GLY A 18 -10.48 -5.29 -43.13
N CYS A 19 -11.09 -6.47 -43.13
CA CYS A 19 -11.65 -7.08 -41.94
C CYS A 19 -10.49 -7.33 -40.96
N GLY A 20 -10.33 -6.45 -39.98
CA GLY A 20 -9.53 -6.73 -38.81
C GLY A 20 -10.12 -7.97 -38.15
N ILE A 21 -9.50 -9.11 -38.28
CA ILE A 21 -9.79 -10.30 -37.47
C ILE A 21 -9.37 -9.92 -36.06
N GLN A 22 -10.34 -9.52 -35.24
CA GLN A 22 -10.15 -9.43 -33.80
C GLN A 22 -10.18 -10.87 -33.29
N GLU A 23 -9.00 -11.43 -33.14
CA GLU A 23 -8.82 -12.72 -32.48
C GLU A 23 -9.14 -12.49 -30.98
N THR A 24 -10.36 -12.80 -30.59
CA THR A 24 -10.75 -12.80 -29.18
C THR A 24 -10.17 -14.08 -28.58
N LEU A 25 -8.94 -13.99 -28.06
CA LEU A 25 -8.39 -15.03 -27.21
C LEU A 25 -9.28 -15.11 -25.96
N ILE A 26 -10.17 -16.10 -25.93
CA ILE A 26 -10.85 -16.50 -24.69
C ILE A 26 -9.78 -17.21 -23.86
N VAL A 27 -9.10 -16.44 -23.01
CA VAL A 27 -8.25 -17.02 -21.97
C VAL A 27 -9.20 -17.61 -20.94
N GLU A 28 -9.29 -18.93 -20.84
CA GLU A 28 -9.96 -19.56 -19.71
C GLU A 28 -9.27 -19.06 -18.44
N LEU A 29 -10.05 -18.41 -17.58
CA LEU A 29 -9.58 -17.95 -16.28
C LEU A 29 -9.22 -19.19 -15.46
N GLU A 30 -7.94 -19.44 -15.30
CA GLU A 30 -7.45 -20.50 -14.43
C GLU A 30 -7.77 -20.16 -12.99
N ASP A 31 -8.44 -21.08 -12.30
CA ASP A 31 -8.82 -20.92 -10.90
C ASP A 31 -7.63 -21.24 -9.99
N LEU A 32 -6.73 -20.30 -9.88
CA LEU A 32 -5.52 -20.38 -9.07
C LEU A 32 -5.74 -19.95 -7.63
N VAL A 33 -4.97 -20.53 -6.72
CA VAL A 33 -4.85 -20.01 -5.36
C VAL A 33 -3.91 -18.81 -5.38
N VAL A 34 -4.37 -17.71 -4.79
CA VAL A 34 -3.60 -16.49 -4.57
C VAL A 34 -3.30 -16.37 -3.08
N ALA A 35 -2.02 -16.24 -2.74
CA ALA A 35 -1.56 -16.06 -1.38
C ALA A 35 -1.00 -14.64 -1.20
N GLU A 36 -1.64 -13.84 -0.34
CA GLU A 36 -1.16 -12.52 0.06
C GLU A 36 -0.61 -12.63 1.48
N VAL A 37 0.71 -12.79 1.61
CA VAL A 37 1.37 -13.01 2.90
C VAL A 37 2.22 -11.79 3.22
N HIS A 38 1.99 -11.21 4.40
CA HIS A 38 2.65 -9.99 4.84
C HIS A 38 3.23 -10.14 6.24
N VAL A 39 4.51 -9.75 6.38
CA VAL A 39 5.19 -9.58 7.66
C VAL A 39 5.41 -8.09 7.87
N GLN A 40 4.74 -7.52 8.86
CA GLN A 40 4.81 -6.10 9.19
C GLN A 40 5.46 -5.92 10.56
N ILE A 41 6.56 -5.19 10.61
CA ILE A 41 7.32 -4.92 11.83
C ILE A 41 7.14 -3.47 12.23
N GLY A 42 6.79 -3.23 13.50
CA GLY A 42 6.63 -1.89 14.06
C GLY A 42 5.30 -1.24 13.70
N GLY A 43 5.24 0.07 13.92
CA GLY A 43 4.00 0.84 13.80
C GLY A 43 3.26 0.88 15.14
N ALA A 44 3.73 1.72 16.07
CA ALA A 44 3.17 1.84 17.43
C ALA A 44 1.65 2.06 17.42
N PHE A 45 1.13 2.84 16.46
CA PHE A 45 -0.32 3.05 16.29
C PHE A 45 -1.04 1.94 15.53
N LEU A 46 -0.30 0.99 14.93
CA LEU A 46 -0.87 -0.17 14.22
C LEU A 46 -1.00 -1.41 15.12
N GLY A 47 -0.68 -1.28 16.42
CA GLY A 47 -0.80 -2.37 17.38
C GLY A 47 0.41 -3.31 17.44
N GLY A 48 1.55 -2.92 16.89
CA GLY A 48 2.80 -3.70 16.94
C GLY A 48 3.05 -4.56 15.69
N ASN A 49 3.86 -5.60 15.86
CA ASN A 49 4.19 -6.51 14.76
C ASN A 49 2.98 -7.34 14.34
N ARG A 50 2.88 -7.59 13.05
CA ARG A 50 1.78 -8.38 12.49
C ARG A 50 2.27 -9.31 11.40
N VAL A 51 1.88 -10.57 11.47
CA VAL A 51 2.18 -11.58 10.47
C VAL A 51 0.88 -12.24 10.03
N MET A 52 0.54 -12.08 8.76
CA MET A 52 -0.74 -12.53 8.23
C MET A 52 -0.60 -13.14 6.85
N ALA A 53 -1.51 -14.06 6.53
CA ALA A 53 -1.72 -14.59 5.20
C ALA A 53 -3.21 -14.56 4.85
N PHE A 54 -3.53 -14.01 3.70
CA PHE A 54 -4.88 -14.05 3.14
C PHE A 54 -4.86 -14.93 1.89
N LEU A 55 -5.60 -16.04 1.94
CA LEU A 55 -5.66 -17.02 0.86
C LEU A 55 -7.01 -16.97 0.18
N HIS A 56 -7.02 -16.76 -1.12
CA HIS A 56 -8.23 -16.77 -1.93
C HIS A 56 -8.00 -17.41 -3.30
N ARG A 57 -9.06 -17.71 -4.02
CA ARG A 57 -8.96 -18.17 -5.42
C ARG A 57 -9.23 -17.01 -6.37
N THR A 58 -8.68 -17.08 -7.57
CA THR A 58 -8.90 -16.06 -8.61
C THR A 58 -10.37 -15.84 -8.93
N LEU A 59 -11.20 -16.85 -8.74
CA LEU A 59 -12.66 -16.78 -8.91
C LEU A 59 -13.40 -16.32 -7.62
N GLY A 60 -12.68 -15.90 -6.58
CA GLY A 60 -13.26 -15.31 -5.38
C GLY A 60 -13.77 -16.32 -4.34
N TYR A 61 -13.22 -17.53 -4.32
CA TYR A 61 -13.51 -18.54 -3.28
C TYR A 61 -12.47 -18.51 -2.17
N SER A 62 -12.89 -18.86 -0.95
CA SER A 62 -12.01 -19.05 0.20
C SER A 62 -11.17 -20.33 0.07
N VAL A 63 -10.07 -20.38 0.83
CA VAL A 63 -9.14 -21.53 0.86
C VAL A 63 -8.92 -21.95 2.32
N PRO A 64 -9.94 -22.56 2.98
CA PRO A 64 -9.84 -22.98 4.36
C PRO A 64 -8.96 -24.23 4.51
N GLY A 65 -8.45 -24.47 5.71
CA GLY A 65 -7.73 -25.69 6.08
C GLY A 65 -6.34 -25.79 5.45
N ALA A 66 -5.76 -24.69 4.99
CA ALA A 66 -4.36 -24.65 4.56
C ALA A 66 -3.44 -24.60 5.80
N ARG A 67 -2.26 -25.22 5.71
CA ARG A 67 -1.22 -25.09 6.71
C ARG A 67 -0.22 -24.04 6.21
N VAL A 68 -0.15 -22.90 6.89
CA VAL A 68 0.73 -21.76 6.53
C VAL A 68 1.88 -21.70 7.54
N VAL A 69 3.10 -21.90 7.07
CA VAL A 69 4.30 -21.91 7.91
C VAL A 69 5.32 -20.93 7.38
N ILE A 70 5.86 -20.09 8.26
CA ILE A 70 6.99 -19.20 7.97
C ILE A 70 8.18 -19.67 8.80
N THR A 71 9.27 -20.01 8.12
CA THR A 71 10.54 -20.40 8.76
C THR A 71 11.47 -19.20 8.78
N ARG A 72 12.04 -18.93 9.94
CA ARG A 72 12.92 -17.80 10.26
C ARG A 72 14.37 -18.30 10.38
N GLY A 73 15.30 -17.66 9.68
CA GLY A 73 16.73 -18.01 9.75
C GLY A 73 17.03 -19.49 9.51
N GLY A 74 16.16 -20.22 8.84
CA GLY A 74 16.30 -21.65 8.52
C GLY A 74 16.04 -22.63 9.67
N THR A 75 15.69 -22.18 10.88
CA THR A 75 15.58 -23.06 12.08
C THR A 75 14.26 -22.90 12.86
N ALA A 76 13.81 -21.70 13.09
CA ALA A 76 12.58 -21.44 13.85
C ALA A 76 11.38 -21.32 12.89
N SER A 77 10.27 -21.99 13.20
CA SER A 77 9.07 -21.98 12.38
C SER A 77 7.89 -21.46 13.16
N VAL A 78 7.11 -20.58 12.52
CA VAL A 78 5.84 -20.03 13.02
C VAL A 78 4.72 -20.53 12.11
N GLU A 79 3.75 -21.22 12.70
CA GLU A 79 2.54 -21.64 12.00
C GLU A 79 1.41 -20.65 12.27
N LEU A 80 0.81 -20.13 11.19
CA LEU A 80 -0.30 -19.20 11.27
C LEU A 80 -1.60 -19.97 11.43
N GLN A 81 -2.46 -19.46 12.29
CA GLN A 81 -3.76 -20.06 12.60
C GLN A 81 -4.87 -19.39 11.80
N GLU A 82 -5.85 -20.17 11.37
CA GLU A 82 -7.04 -19.65 10.70
C GLU A 82 -7.80 -18.70 11.64
N ALA A 83 -8.21 -17.55 11.13
CA ALA A 83 -8.85 -16.48 11.86
C ALA A 83 -10.03 -15.91 11.06
N ASP A 84 -10.77 -15.01 11.68
CA ASP A 84 -11.85 -14.29 10.99
C ASP A 84 -11.33 -13.57 9.75
N GLU A 85 -12.07 -13.66 8.65
CA GLU A 85 -11.71 -13.04 7.37
C GLU A 85 -11.43 -11.53 7.52
N ASP A 86 -12.22 -10.85 8.35
CA ASP A 86 -12.08 -9.42 8.61
C ASP A 86 -10.76 -9.07 9.32
N ALA A 87 -10.16 -10.02 10.03
CA ALA A 87 -8.88 -9.81 10.68
C ALA A 87 -7.71 -9.62 9.68
N CYS A 88 -7.81 -10.10 8.44
CA CYS A 88 -6.83 -9.84 7.38
C CYS A 88 -7.16 -8.62 6.53
N ARG A 89 -8.36 -8.08 6.65
CA ARG A 89 -8.77 -6.92 5.87
C ARG A 89 -8.19 -5.66 6.49
N GLN A 90 -7.36 -4.98 5.74
CA GLN A 90 -7.11 -3.57 6.01
C GLN A 90 -8.38 -2.80 5.64
N GLU A 91 -8.74 -1.78 6.40
CA GLU A 91 -10.01 -1.03 6.35
C GLU A 91 -10.35 -0.33 5.01
N ARG A 92 -10.01 -0.90 3.87
CA ARG A 92 -10.35 -0.34 2.56
C ARG A 92 -11.57 -1.03 1.96
N PRO A 93 -12.72 -0.33 1.86
CA PRO A 93 -14.03 -0.95 1.65
C PRO A 93 -14.34 -1.42 0.22
N LYS A 94 -13.44 -1.40 -0.76
CA LYS A 94 -13.86 -1.45 -2.17
C LYS A 94 -13.66 -2.75 -2.94
N ASN A 95 -12.90 -3.73 -2.46
CA ASN A 95 -12.82 -5.02 -3.16
C ASN A 95 -12.92 -6.18 -2.15
N ARG A 96 -14.13 -6.64 -1.92
CA ARG A 96 -14.41 -7.78 -1.04
C ARG A 96 -14.19 -9.09 -1.80
N THR A 97 -12.95 -9.41 -2.12
CA THR A 97 -12.60 -10.78 -2.47
C THR A 97 -12.82 -11.65 -1.23
N ARG A 98 -13.58 -12.72 -1.35
CA ARG A 98 -13.72 -13.70 -0.28
C ARG A 98 -12.45 -14.51 -0.17
N GLY A 99 -12.01 -14.79 1.04
CA GLY A 99 -10.80 -15.54 1.30
C GLY A 99 -10.78 -16.14 2.69
N THR A 100 -9.68 -16.75 3.05
CA THR A 100 -9.41 -17.27 4.39
C THR A 100 -8.23 -16.54 4.98
N CYS A 101 -8.39 -16.01 6.17
CA CYS A 101 -7.36 -15.30 6.93
C CYS A 101 -6.60 -16.28 7.83
N TYR A 102 -5.29 -16.14 7.88
CA TYR A 102 -4.40 -16.85 8.78
C TYR A 102 -3.50 -15.83 9.48
N LEU A 103 -3.40 -15.91 10.80
CA LEU A 103 -2.61 -14.98 11.62
C LEU A 103 -1.62 -15.73 12.51
N ALA A 104 -0.46 -15.15 12.71
CA ALA A 104 0.40 -15.52 13.84
C ALA A 104 -0.19 -14.95 15.14
N SER A 105 0.04 -15.62 16.27
CA SER A 105 -0.23 -15.01 17.56
C SER A 105 0.66 -13.75 17.73
N GLN A 106 0.22 -12.80 18.57
CA GLN A 106 1.01 -11.59 18.83
C GLN A 106 2.42 -11.95 19.35
N GLN A 107 2.50 -12.88 20.27
CA GLN A 107 3.78 -13.36 20.79
C GLN A 107 4.72 -13.87 19.68
N ALA A 108 4.20 -14.65 18.74
CA ALA A 108 5.00 -15.17 17.62
C ALA A 108 5.34 -14.05 16.61
N ALA A 109 4.45 -13.10 16.40
CA ALA A 109 4.71 -11.95 15.54
C ALA A 109 5.81 -11.04 16.09
N ASP A 110 5.88 -10.87 17.41
CA ASP A 110 6.88 -10.02 18.07
C ASP A 110 8.30 -10.62 18.05
N GLU A 111 8.43 -11.89 17.68
CA GLU A 111 9.72 -12.52 17.51
C GLU A 111 10.42 -12.16 16.19
N PHE A 112 9.67 -11.70 15.16
CA PHE A 112 10.27 -11.33 13.87
C PHE A 112 11.09 -10.06 14.00
N GLN A 113 12.27 -10.06 13.38
CA GLN A 113 13.24 -8.98 13.51
C GLN A 113 13.59 -8.36 12.14
N PRO A 114 13.86 -7.04 12.09
CA PRO A 114 14.38 -6.39 10.90
C PRO A 114 15.66 -7.06 10.39
N GLY A 115 15.77 -7.24 9.07
CA GLY A 115 16.91 -7.89 8.41
C GLY A 115 16.84 -9.41 8.35
N GLU A 116 15.86 -10.05 8.95
CA GLU A 116 15.72 -11.50 9.00
C GLU A 116 15.30 -12.09 7.64
N GLN A 117 15.89 -13.23 7.28
CA GLN A 117 15.49 -14.02 6.10
C GLN A 117 14.37 -14.99 6.46
N LEU A 118 13.37 -15.03 5.62
CA LEU A 118 12.14 -15.79 5.82
C LEU A 118 11.86 -16.71 4.65
N GLU A 119 11.38 -17.92 4.94
CA GLU A 119 10.88 -18.88 3.96
C GLU A 119 9.42 -19.19 4.28
N LEU A 120 8.58 -19.17 3.26
CA LEU A 120 7.15 -19.48 3.33
C LEU A 120 6.89 -20.84 2.70
N THR A 121 6.13 -21.67 3.42
CA THR A 121 5.52 -22.89 2.89
C THR A 121 4.03 -22.88 3.20
N ILE A 122 3.20 -23.07 2.18
CA ILE A 122 1.75 -23.21 2.32
C ILE A 122 1.39 -24.59 1.77
N GLU A 123 0.89 -25.45 2.64
CA GLU A 123 0.36 -26.77 2.27
C GLU A 123 -1.15 -26.63 2.12
N LEU A 124 -1.62 -26.83 0.89
CA LEU A 124 -3.05 -26.81 0.57
C LEU A 124 -3.63 -28.20 0.71
N THR A 125 -4.94 -28.29 0.82
CA THR A 125 -5.65 -29.55 0.71
C THR A 125 -5.28 -30.27 -0.60
N GLN A 126 -5.25 -31.60 -0.61
CA GLN A 126 -4.88 -32.46 -1.75
C GLN A 126 -3.37 -32.45 -2.10
N GLY A 127 -2.49 -32.08 -1.16
CA GLY A 127 -1.05 -32.22 -1.32
C GLY A 127 -0.40 -31.16 -2.22
N ARG A 128 -1.12 -30.10 -2.61
CA ARG A 128 -0.59 -28.95 -3.35
C ARG A 128 0.20 -28.04 -2.42
N THR A 129 1.24 -27.42 -2.93
CA THR A 129 2.13 -26.61 -2.12
C THR A 129 2.50 -25.30 -2.81
N LEU A 130 2.50 -24.20 -2.06
CA LEU A 130 3.09 -22.92 -2.49
C LEU A 130 4.32 -22.61 -1.64
N ARG A 131 5.29 -21.95 -2.25
CA ARG A 131 6.55 -21.57 -1.60
C ARG A 131 6.98 -20.18 -2.00
N SER A 132 7.69 -19.51 -1.09
CA SER A 132 8.32 -18.22 -1.34
C SER A 132 9.43 -17.97 -0.35
N ALA A 133 10.29 -17.00 -0.65
CA ALA A 133 11.28 -16.48 0.27
C ALA A 133 11.29 -14.96 0.24
N THR A 134 11.63 -14.35 1.36
CA THR A 134 11.72 -12.91 1.47
C THR A 134 12.72 -12.52 2.55
N THR A 135 13.06 -11.22 2.62
CA THR A 135 13.88 -10.66 3.69
C THR A 135 13.15 -9.45 4.25
N ILE A 136 13.03 -9.36 5.56
CA ILE A 136 12.49 -8.18 6.23
C ILE A 136 13.49 -7.03 5.99
N PRO A 137 13.03 -5.82 5.61
CA PRO A 137 13.91 -4.65 5.57
C PRO A 137 14.63 -4.45 6.90
N GLY A 138 15.81 -3.86 6.85
CA GLY A 138 16.56 -3.54 8.07
C GLY A 138 15.89 -2.44 8.88
N GLU A 139 16.38 -2.24 10.08
CA GLU A 139 15.96 -1.17 10.97
C GLU A 139 16.21 0.21 10.36
N PHE A 140 15.35 1.18 10.67
CA PHE A 140 15.56 2.59 10.37
C PHE A 140 14.89 3.48 11.43
N THR A 141 15.29 4.73 11.50
CA THR A 141 14.78 5.71 12.46
C THR A 141 14.35 6.99 11.76
N LEU A 142 13.34 7.66 12.27
CA LEU A 142 12.96 9.00 11.85
C LEU A 142 13.95 10.01 12.47
N THR A 143 14.33 11.03 11.71
CA THR A 143 15.28 12.05 12.18
C THR A 143 14.57 13.06 13.05
N GLY A 144 14.96 13.15 14.32
CA GLY A 144 14.38 14.10 15.27
C GLY A 144 12.96 13.78 15.72
N ILE A 145 12.41 12.64 15.33
CA ILE A 145 11.07 12.17 15.71
C ILE A 145 11.20 10.77 16.28
N GLU A 146 10.68 10.55 17.45
CA GLU A 146 10.63 9.22 18.07
C GLU A 146 9.42 8.44 17.52
N ASP A 147 9.61 7.13 17.25
CA ASP A 147 8.52 6.25 16.82
C ASP A 147 7.41 6.20 17.88
N GLY A 148 6.16 6.38 17.44
CA GLY A 148 5.01 6.46 18.33
C GLY A 148 4.87 7.78 19.09
N SER A 149 5.69 8.79 18.82
CA SER A 149 5.60 10.08 19.47
C SER A 149 4.52 10.99 18.87
N ARG A 150 4.23 12.07 19.59
CA ARG A 150 3.34 13.15 19.14
C ARG A 150 4.08 14.48 19.17
N CYS A 151 3.83 15.33 18.18
CA CYS A 151 4.41 16.67 18.15
C CYS A 151 3.40 17.74 17.71
N LEU A 152 3.71 19.00 18.02
CA LEU A 152 2.92 20.16 17.65
C LEU A 152 3.50 20.81 16.39
N LEU A 153 2.67 20.96 15.34
CA LEU A 153 3.04 21.62 14.10
C LEU A 153 2.38 23.01 14.04
N PRO A 154 3.12 24.09 13.74
CA PRO A 154 2.49 25.39 13.49
C PRO A 154 1.53 25.32 12.29
N PRO A 155 0.43 26.08 12.30
CA PRO A 155 -0.48 26.18 11.17
C PRO A 155 0.22 26.61 9.89
N ASP A 156 -0.30 26.19 8.75
CA ASP A 156 0.21 26.55 7.41
C ASP A 156 1.70 26.25 7.21
N THR A 157 2.24 25.31 7.99
CA THR A 157 3.64 24.90 7.93
C THR A 157 3.75 23.52 7.30
N ALA A 158 4.80 23.33 6.50
CA ALA A 158 5.19 22.01 6.00
C ALA A 158 6.26 21.41 6.92
N LEU A 159 6.17 20.10 7.15
CA LEU A 159 7.15 19.33 7.89
C LEU A 159 7.98 18.47 6.93
N THR A 160 9.29 18.64 6.95
CA THR A 160 10.19 17.72 6.24
C THR A 160 10.45 16.51 7.12
N VAL A 161 9.87 15.38 6.75
CA VAL A 161 10.08 14.09 7.40
C VAL A 161 11.29 13.41 6.77
N GLN A 162 12.32 13.15 7.57
CA GLN A 162 13.54 12.47 7.14
C GLN A 162 13.75 11.19 7.95
N TRP A 163 14.40 10.21 7.33
CA TRP A 163 14.74 8.96 8.00
C TRP A 163 16.07 8.40 7.55
N SER A 164 16.63 7.52 8.38
CA SER A 164 17.83 6.79 8.05
C SER A 164 17.55 5.70 7.01
N ARG A 165 18.54 5.37 6.20
CA ARG A 165 18.39 4.32 5.19
C ARG A 165 18.25 2.94 5.84
N SER A 166 17.22 2.19 5.42
CA SER A 166 17.00 0.79 5.80
C SER A 166 17.68 -0.16 4.81
N ASN A 167 18.47 -1.11 5.28
CA ASN A 167 19.10 -2.12 4.43
C ASN A 167 18.08 -3.09 3.84
N GLY A 168 18.24 -3.47 2.58
CA GLY A 168 17.31 -4.38 1.90
C GLY A 168 15.98 -3.78 1.51
N THR A 169 15.77 -2.50 1.78
CA THR A 169 14.59 -1.76 1.32
C THR A 169 14.65 -1.55 -0.18
N TRP A 170 13.53 -1.72 -0.84
CA TRP A 170 13.35 -1.46 -2.27
C TRP A 170 12.70 -0.09 -2.53
N ALA A 171 11.73 0.27 -1.69
CA ALA A 171 11.04 1.54 -1.73
C ALA A 171 10.49 1.90 -0.35
N TYR A 172 10.25 3.19 -0.11
CA TYR A 172 9.49 3.64 1.04
C TYR A 172 8.07 4.01 0.62
N VAL A 173 7.11 3.65 1.45
CA VAL A 173 5.71 4.04 1.32
C VAL A 173 5.38 4.90 2.53
N SER A 174 4.91 6.10 2.28
CA SER A 174 4.44 6.99 3.35
C SER A 174 2.94 7.11 3.25
N GLU A 175 2.27 6.79 4.34
CA GLU A 175 0.81 6.93 4.45
C GLU A 175 0.48 7.97 5.51
N THR A 176 -0.56 8.72 5.29
CA THR A 176 -1.03 9.69 6.25
C THR A 176 -2.54 9.67 6.32
N LEU A 177 -3.06 9.61 7.54
CA LEU A 177 -4.46 9.88 7.84
C LEU A 177 -4.53 11.27 8.47
N ILE A 178 -5.22 12.19 7.82
CA ILE A 178 -5.48 13.53 8.33
C ILE A 178 -6.94 13.59 8.74
N VAL A 179 -7.21 14.14 9.91
CA VAL A 179 -8.55 14.43 10.43
C VAL A 179 -8.66 15.90 10.81
N GLY A 180 -9.88 16.46 10.87
CA GLY A 180 -10.11 17.86 11.17
C GLY A 180 -9.97 18.80 9.98
N LEU A 181 -10.13 18.29 8.74
CA LEU A 181 -10.02 19.10 7.53
C LEU A 181 -11.32 19.80 7.12
N GLU A 182 -12.44 19.53 7.76
CA GLU A 182 -13.77 20.07 7.36
C GLU A 182 -13.74 21.59 7.23
N SER A 183 -13.10 22.28 8.17
CA SER A 183 -12.99 23.75 8.13
C SER A 183 -12.12 24.25 6.97
N SER A 184 -11.09 23.47 6.57
CA SER A 184 -10.16 23.81 5.48
C SER A 184 -10.77 23.60 4.12
N LEU A 185 -11.63 22.61 4.02
CA LEU A 185 -12.28 22.21 2.77
C LEU A 185 -13.69 22.79 2.64
N SER A 186 -14.14 23.60 3.64
CA SER A 186 -15.44 24.26 3.61
C SER A 186 -15.56 25.16 2.37
N GLY A 187 -16.60 24.91 1.56
CA GLY A 187 -16.84 25.62 0.30
C GLY A 187 -16.16 24.99 -0.91
N THR A 188 -15.43 23.88 -0.77
CA THR A 188 -14.90 23.09 -1.89
C THR A 188 -15.86 21.94 -2.25
N VAL A 189 -15.70 21.36 -3.45
CA VAL A 189 -16.47 20.17 -3.87
C VAL A 189 -16.19 18.97 -2.96
N ALA A 190 -15.01 18.92 -2.35
CA ALA A 190 -14.59 17.87 -1.42
C ALA A 190 -15.36 17.93 -0.08
N SER A 191 -15.88 19.09 0.32
CA SER A 191 -16.60 19.26 1.59
C SER A 191 -17.99 18.62 1.63
N THR A 192 -18.51 18.17 0.51
CA THR A 192 -19.90 17.67 0.39
C THR A 192 -20.07 16.19 0.68
N ASN A 193 -19.00 15.44 0.85
CA ASN A 193 -19.06 13.99 1.01
C ASN A 193 -18.11 13.46 2.07
N GLU A 194 -18.71 13.03 3.18
CA GLU A 194 -18.20 12.00 4.07
C GLU A 194 -16.85 12.22 4.75
N ALA A 195 -16.94 12.28 6.05
CA ALA A 195 -15.85 12.16 7.01
C ALA A 195 -14.75 13.23 6.89
N ASP A 196 -14.64 13.97 7.91
CA ASP A 196 -13.57 14.84 8.34
C ASP A 196 -12.16 14.21 8.32
N SER A 197 -11.98 13.20 7.45
CA SER A 197 -10.74 12.43 7.33
C SER A 197 -10.30 12.23 5.89
N LEU A 198 -8.99 12.36 5.67
CA LEU A 198 -8.36 12.21 4.36
C LEU A 198 -7.16 11.28 4.47
N TRP A 199 -7.15 10.23 3.64
CA TRP A 199 -6.01 9.36 3.46
C TRP A 199 -5.15 9.84 2.30
N LEU A 200 -3.86 10.06 2.58
CA LEU A 200 -2.85 10.41 1.60
C LEU A 200 -1.80 9.32 1.50
N LEU A 201 -1.24 9.18 0.32
CA LEU A 201 -0.18 8.23 0.05
C LEU A 201 0.98 8.92 -0.65
N GLY A 202 2.17 8.74 -0.12
CA GLY A 202 3.44 9.11 -0.74
C GLY A 202 4.25 7.86 -1.05
N LEU A 203 4.85 7.80 -2.21
CA LEU A 203 5.71 6.70 -2.63
C LEU A 203 7.07 7.22 -3.04
N SER A 204 8.13 6.72 -2.42
CA SER A 204 9.47 7.01 -2.86
C SER A 204 9.75 6.32 -4.21
N LEU A 205 10.54 6.97 -5.05
CA LEU A 205 10.94 6.42 -6.34
C LEU A 205 12.07 5.39 -6.21
N SER A 206 12.82 5.44 -5.12
CA SER A 206 13.96 4.55 -4.88
C SER A 206 14.24 4.36 -3.40
N ALA A 207 15.04 3.34 -3.08
CA ALA A 207 15.52 3.08 -1.72
C ALA A 207 16.50 4.15 -1.18
N SER A 208 16.93 5.10 -2.02
CA SER A 208 17.76 6.23 -1.59
C SER A 208 16.96 7.46 -1.20
N ASP A 209 15.66 7.50 -1.52
CA ASP A 209 14.78 8.59 -1.15
C ASP A 209 14.39 8.43 0.32
N THR A 210 15.00 9.22 1.18
CA THR A 210 14.84 9.14 2.64
C THR A 210 14.24 10.42 3.22
N THR A 211 13.46 11.14 2.43
CA THR A 211 12.79 12.37 2.83
C THR A 211 11.46 12.53 2.09
N ILE A 212 10.51 13.15 2.76
CA ILE A 212 9.24 13.58 2.16
C ILE A 212 8.75 14.85 2.86
N VAL A 213 8.14 15.76 2.13
CA VAL A 213 7.59 16.99 2.69
C VAL A 213 6.10 16.82 2.93
N PHE A 214 5.73 16.73 4.21
CA PHE A 214 4.33 16.66 4.62
C PHE A 214 3.72 18.07 4.73
N PRO A 215 2.48 18.31 4.30
CA PRO A 215 1.64 17.40 3.51
C PRO A 215 1.81 17.53 1.99
N ARG A 216 2.76 18.35 1.52
CA ARG A 216 2.86 18.84 0.14
C ARG A 216 3.19 17.76 -0.89
N GLU A 217 3.98 16.76 -0.50
CA GLU A 217 4.42 15.70 -1.41
C GLU A 217 3.55 14.44 -1.32
N PHE A 218 2.52 14.48 -0.50
CA PHE A 218 1.53 13.40 -0.46
C PHE A 218 0.48 13.63 -1.54
N GLY A 219 0.19 12.61 -2.32
CA GLY A 219 -0.73 12.66 -3.45
C GLY A 219 -2.00 11.88 -3.23
N ILE A 220 -3.05 12.31 -3.91
CA ILE A 220 -4.30 11.60 -4.07
C ILE A 220 -4.50 11.40 -5.56
N PHE A 221 -4.75 10.17 -6.00
CA PHE A 221 -4.72 9.87 -7.44
C PHE A 221 -6.00 9.21 -7.97
N GLN A 222 -7.13 9.37 -7.29
CA GLN A 222 -8.37 8.71 -7.68
C GLN A 222 -9.39 9.60 -8.42
N ARG A 223 -9.34 10.93 -8.23
CA ARG A 223 -10.28 11.87 -8.81
C ARG A 223 -9.62 13.23 -9.06
N PHE A 224 -9.23 13.49 -10.27
CA PHE A 224 -8.42 14.64 -10.67
C PHE A 224 -9.07 16.01 -10.37
N ASP A 225 -10.39 16.10 -10.46
CA ASP A 225 -11.18 17.31 -10.18
C ASP A 225 -11.21 17.67 -8.68
N LEU A 226 -11.39 16.68 -7.83
CA LEU A 226 -11.37 16.84 -6.36
C LEU A 226 -9.94 16.94 -5.82
N ASP A 227 -9.02 16.18 -6.40
CA ASP A 227 -7.63 16.13 -6.00
C ASP A 227 -6.92 17.47 -6.19
N ALA A 228 -7.31 18.26 -7.19
CA ALA A 228 -6.71 19.57 -7.44
C ALA A 228 -7.00 20.59 -6.32
N GLU A 229 -8.22 20.61 -5.79
CA GLU A 229 -8.59 21.51 -4.69
C GLU A 229 -7.92 21.09 -3.38
N ILE A 230 -7.93 19.79 -3.09
CA ILE A 230 -7.26 19.22 -1.92
C ILE A 230 -5.75 19.47 -2.01
N ALA A 231 -5.14 19.21 -3.17
CA ALA A 231 -3.73 19.47 -3.39
C ALA A 231 -3.37 20.95 -3.19
N ALA A 232 -4.21 21.87 -3.68
CA ALA A 232 -4.00 23.31 -3.48
C ALA A 232 -4.08 23.71 -1.99
N GLN A 233 -4.96 23.07 -1.20
CA GLN A 233 -5.02 23.27 0.24
C GLN A 233 -3.79 22.70 0.94
N LEU A 234 -3.39 21.46 0.61
CA LEU A 234 -2.21 20.81 1.19
C LEU A 234 -0.91 21.56 0.88
N GLN A 235 -0.83 22.26 -0.27
CA GLN A 235 0.31 23.13 -0.59
C GLN A 235 0.44 24.32 0.37
N LYS A 236 -0.65 24.78 0.97
CA LYS A 236 -0.63 25.85 1.99
C LYS A 236 -0.21 25.32 3.37
N GLY A 237 -0.43 24.05 3.65
CA GLY A 237 -0.28 23.42 4.96
C GLY A 237 -1.63 22.98 5.52
N LEU A 238 -1.61 22.55 6.78
CA LEU A 238 -2.83 22.15 7.50
C LEU A 238 -3.36 23.31 8.35
N THR A 239 -4.68 23.36 8.49
CA THR A 239 -5.35 24.38 9.31
C THR A 239 -5.23 24.08 10.81
N PRO A 240 -5.39 25.10 11.67
CA PRO A 240 -5.42 24.94 13.10
C PRO A 240 -6.40 23.87 13.58
N GLY A 241 -5.99 23.00 14.50
CA GLY A 241 -6.80 21.95 15.09
C GLY A 241 -6.83 20.64 14.28
N SER A 242 -6.30 20.62 13.05
CA SER A 242 -6.14 19.37 12.29
C SER A 242 -5.16 18.43 13.00
N GLN A 243 -5.35 17.13 12.80
CA GLN A 243 -4.45 16.09 13.30
C GLN A 243 -4.02 15.20 12.14
N ALA A 244 -2.81 14.68 12.21
CA ALA A 244 -2.31 13.76 11.23
C ALA A 244 -1.54 12.61 11.86
N SER A 245 -1.85 11.38 11.46
CA SER A 245 -1.03 10.20 11.76
C SER A 245 -0.19 9.90 10.52
N VAL A 246 1.12 10.03 10.65
CA VAL A 246 2.08 9.82 9.56
C VAL A 246 2.82 8.53 9.77
N THR A 247 2.82 7.72 8.74
CA THR A 247 3.48 6.42 8.69
C THR A 247 4.53 6.42 7.59
N VAL A 248 5.74 5.98 7.92
CA VAL A 248 6.81 5.71 6.95
C VAL A 248 7.13 4.22 6.99
N THR A 249 6.98 3.55 5.88
CA THR A 249 7.15 2.11 5.74
C THR A 249 8.27 1.78 4.77
N ALA A 250 9.33 1.15 5.25
CA ALA A 250 10.35 0.54 4.42
C ALA A 250 9.80 -0.79 3.87
N ALA A 251 9.70 -0.91 2.56
CA ALA A 251 9.12 -2.06 1.88
C ALA A 251 10.20 -2.85 1.13
N ASN A 252 10.18 -4.17 1.25
CA ASN A 252 11.06 -5.02 0.46
C ASN A 252 10.60 -5.13 -1.00
N ARG A 253 11.42 -5.79 -1.84
CA ARG A 253 11.16 -5.91 -3.27
C ARG A 253 9.82 -6.60 -3.59
N ASN A 254 9.51 -7.68 -2.88
CA ASN A 254 8.30 -8.46 -3.13
C ASN A 254 7.06 -7.63 -2.85
N TYR A 255 7.01 -6.95 -1.70
CA TYR A 255 5.92 -6.05 -1.34
C TYR A 255 5.78 -4.89 -2.33
N ALA A 256 6.89 -4.21 -2.65
CA ALA A 256 6.88 -3.07 -3.56
C ALA A 256 6.41 -3.46 -4.98
N ASN A 257 6.85 -4.60 -5.50
CA ASN A 257 6.43 -5.10 -6.81
C ASN A 257 4.94 -5.45 -6.84
N TRP A 258 4.42 -6.04 -5.76
CA TRP A 258 2.99 -6.35 -5.64
C TRP A 258 2.15 -5.08 -5.53
N ALA A 259 2.53 -4.15 -4.65
CA ALA A 259 1.83 -2.88 -4.47
C ALA A 259 1.82 -2.02 -5.75
N ARG A 260 2.93 -1.96 -6.50
CA ARG A 260 3.02 -1.24 -7.78
C ARG A 260 2.14 -1.85 -8.88
N GLY A 261 1.91 -3.16 -8.84
CA GLY A 261 1.02 -3.85 -9.78
C GLY A 261 -0.47 -3.58 -9.53
N GLY A 262 -0.83 -2.99 -8.38
CA GLY A 262 -2.19 -2.62 -8.03
C GLY A 262 -2.62 -1.28 -8.65
N ASN A 263 -3.23 -0.42 -7.82
CA ASN A 263 -3.81 0.87 -8.24
C ASN A 263 -2.79 1.92 -8.73
N PHE A 264 -1.48 1.68 -8.52
CA PHE A 264 -0.40 2.59 -8.91
C PHE A 264 0.17 2.33 -10.30
N ASN A 265 -0.28 1.30 -10.99
CA ASN A 265 0.23 1.00 -12.33
C ASN A 265 -0.70 1.60 -13.41
N PRO A 266 -0.31 2.71 -14.06
CA PRO A 266 -1.11 3.31 -15.12
C PRO A 266 -1.21 2.41 -16.38
N SER A 267 -0.34 1.39 -16.48
CA SER A 267 -0.30 0.47 -17.63
C SER A 267 -1.19 -0.76 -17.47
N GLY A 268 -1.86 -0.91 -16.30
CA GLY A 268 -2.71 -2.05 -16.01
C GLY A 268 -2.27 -2.85 -14.78
N ARG A 269 -3.08 -3.82 -14.38
CA ARG A 269 -2.90 -4.64 -13.18
C ARG A 269 -1.91 -5.79 -13.43
N VAL A 270 -0.64 -5.49 -13.51
CA VAL A 270 0.41 -6.52 -13.57
C VAL A 270 1.14 -6.57 -12.24
N SER A 271 0.71 -7.45 -11.35
CA SER A 271 1.45 -7.76 -10.13
C SER A 271 2.54 -8.77 -10.44
N ILE A 272 3.76 -8.51 -9.96
CA ILE A 272 4.87 -9.46 -10.08
C ILE A 272 4.81 -10.38 -8.87
N PRO A 273 4.45 -11.67 -9.05
CA PRO A 273 4.34 -12.59 -7.95
C PRO A 273 5.70 -12.97 -7.39
N SER A 274 5.74 -13.26 -6.09
CA SER A 274 6.88 -13.85 -5.41
C SER A 274 6.57 -15.24 -4.84
N VAL A 275 5.31 -15.64 -4.82
CA VAL A 275 4.87 -16.98 -4.44
C VAL A 275 4.79 -17.85 -5.68
N THR A 276 5.32 -19.08 -5.59
CA THR A 276 5.40 -20.06 -6.67
C THR A 276 4.91 -21.43 -6.23
N GLY A 277 4.66 -22.34 -7.17
CA GLY A 277 4.13 -23.68 -6.93
C GLY A 277 2.72 -23.83 -7.49
N ASP A 278 1.80 -24.44 -6.73
CA ASP A 278 0.43 -24.69 -7.16
C ASP A 278 -0.51 -23.47 -7.01
N GLY A 279 0.05 -22.28 -7.15
CA GLY A 279 -0.66 -21.00 -7.07
C GLY A 279 0.29 -19.83 -7.29
N THR A 280 -0.17 -18.63 -6.94
CA THR A 280 0.55 -17.37 -7.15
C THR A 280 0.35 -16.45 -5.95
N GLY A 281 0.99 -15.28 -5.94
CA GLY A 281 0.77 -14.25 -4.92
C GLY A 281 2.03 -13.55 -4.47
N VAL A 282 1.98 -12.99 -3.27
CA VAL A 282 3.07 -12.23 -2.68
C VAL A 282 3.45 -12.77 -1.30
N PHE A 283 4.73 -12.79 -1.03
CA PHE A 283 5.29 -12.85 0.32
C PHE A 283 6.15 -11.62 0.53
N GLY A 284 5.54 -10.59 1.10
CA GLY A 284 6.13 -9.29 1.33
C GLY A 284 6.46 -9.04 2.79
N ALA A 285 7.44 -8.17 3.04
CA ALA A 285 7.79 -7.74 4.38
C ALA A 285 8.06 -6.23 4.42
N THR A 286 7.69 -5.62 5.55
CA THR A 286 7.83 -4.19 5.79
C THR A 286 8.31 -3.90 7.21
N VAL A 287 9.02 -2.78 7.37
CA VAL A 287 9.33 -2.17 8.66
C VAL A 287 8.71 -0.78 8.67
N THR A 288 7.97 -0.44 9.71
CA THR A 288 7.14 0.75 9.77
C THR A 288 7.53 1.60 10.98
N ARG A 289 7.53 2.94 10.79
CA ARG A 289 7.64 3.95 11.83
C ARG A 289 6.48 4.92 11.71
N THR A 290 5.93 5.31 12.86
CA THR A 290 4.73 6.16 12.92
C THR A 290 4.92 7.28 13.91
N PHE A 291 4.29 8.42 13.66
CA PHE A 291 4.15 9.49 14.62
C PHE A 291 2.85 10.26 14.36
N GLU A 292 2.40 11.00 15.36
CA GLU A 292 1.22 11.84 15.23
C GLU A 292 1.62 13.32 15.28
N MET A 293 0.91 14.11 14.53
CA MET A 293 0.99 15.58 14.59
C MET A 293 -0.35 16.17 14.98
N VAL A 294 -0.30 17.20 15.79
CA VAL A 294 -1.42 18.10 16.05
C VAL A 294 -1.04 19.47 15.52
N VAL A 295 -1.87 20.03 14.64
CA VAL A 295 -1.67 21.42 14.22
C VAL A 295 -2.17 22.34 15.31
N ASP A 296 -1.33 23.29 15.74
CA ASP A 296 -1.66 24.19 16.82
C ASP A 296 -3.04 24.84 16.58
N PRO A 297 -4.03 24.58 17.41
CA PRO A 297 -5.39 25.06 17.19
C PRO A 297 -5.53 26.55 17.43
N ASP A 298 -4.57 27.18 18.14
CA ASP A 298 -4.71 28.57 18.53
C ASP A 298 -3.36 29.29 18.65
N SER A 299 -3.23 30.39 17.92
CA SER A 299 -2.16 31.35 18.13
C SER A 299 -2.26 32.10 19.51
N SER A 300 -3.25 31.75 20.31
CA SER A 300 -3.53 32.38 21.61
C SER A 300 -2.74 31.82 22.80
N GLY A 301 -1.85 30.85 22.59
CA GLY A 301 -0.91 30.39 23.59
C GLY A 301 -1.50 29.48 24.68
N ALA A 302 -2.61 28.80 24.44
CA ALA A 302 -3.02 27.69 25.28
C ALA A 302 -1.99 26.56 25.09
N ALA A 303 -1.14 26.37 26.10
CA ALA A 303 0.00 25.45 26.03
C ALA A 303 -0.48 24.00 25.84
N TYR A 304 -0.41 23.52 24.62
CA TYR A 304 -0.28 22.07 24.40
C TYR A 304 1.08 21.67 24.98
N GLU A 305 1.08 20.74 25.93
CA GLU A 305 2.31 20.17 26.49
C GLU A 305 3.02 19.22 25.51
N LEU A 306 2.84 19.40 24.20
CA LEU A 306 3.50 18.60 23.16
C LEU A 306 4.78 19.29 22.71
N PRO A 307 5.86 18.52 22.46
CA PRO A 307 7.06 19.08 21.85
C PRO A 307 6.75 19.58 20.44
N ALA A 308 7.44 20.65 20.02
CA ALA A 308 7.35 21.11 18.64
C ALA A 308 7.85 20.04 17.68
N CYS A 309 7.17 19.86 16.53
CA CYS A 309 7.70 19.02 15.47
C CYS A 309 9.04 19.60 14.98
N PRO A 310 10.04 18.74 14.64
CA PRO A 310 11.33 19.23 14.18
C PRO A 310 11.16 19.94 12.84
N THR A 311 11.30 21.26 12.84
CA THR A 311 11.38 22.05 11.60
C THR A 311 12.84 22.09 11.16
N SER A 312 13.13 21.60 9.97
CA SER A 312 14.47 21.65 9.34
C SER A 312 14.86 23.08 8.98
#